data_d5996d801b65b79af17d8af33f21efc0
#
_entry.id   d5996d801b65b79af17d8af33f21efc0
#
_cell.length_a   1.000
_cell.length_b   1.000
_cell.length_c   1.000
_cell.angle_alpha   90.00
_cell.angle_beta   90.00
_cell.angle_gamma   90.00
#
_symmetry.space_group_name_H-M   'P 1'
#
loop_
_entity.id
_entity.type
_entity.pdbx_description
1 polymer ?
#
loop_
_entity_poly.entity_id
_entity_poly.type
_entity_poly.pdbx_seq_one_letter_code
_entity_poly.pdbx_strand_id
1 'polypeptide(L)'
;MKQPITADDISRDLIHFIAKSPSTFHAVRGIKAALLYAGFTEIREEDTWQIEKGGKYVVTRNGSALMAFTVPQEGAEAFHITASHCDSPTFKIKENPEIADGPYVKLNVEGYGGMIMSTWLDRPLSVAGRLLVTENGHLAEKLVAIDGTMLVIPSVAIHMDRSVNQHKEWKVQKDMLPLYGMTGAKTPFMDVIAAAAKVKAEDILAHDLILYSRVPGTIWGEEREFISSPKLDDLQCAFACFRGFTQGQKEKYISVYALFDNEEVGSATSQGAGSTFLANTLERLARSLGYSYDETMAMIARSFMISADNAHSVHPNHPEYADPVNRPVINGGIVIKYSAAQKYATNAFSAAYFKKLCKDHDIPTQTFTNHSDNPGGSTLGNISNTVIAMPTVDIGLPQLAMHSSYETAGVKDTAYLVDAVTKFYE
;
A
#
# COMPACT_ATOMS: atom_id res chain seq x y z
N MET A 1 14.71 19.42 -25.92
CA MET A 1 14.53 18.02 -25.54
C MET A 1 14.32 17.99 -24.02
N LYS A 2 13.25 17.36 -23.51
CA LYS A 2 13.11 17.15 -22.06
C LYS A 2 14.24 16.21 -21.62
N GLN A 3 14.91 16.53 -20.53
CA GLN A 3 15.90 15.59 -19.95
C GLN A 3 15.19 14.26 -19.60
N PRO A 4 15.85 13.10 -19.77
CA PRO A 4 15.29 11.83 -19.35
C PRO A 4 15.05 11.86 -17.84
N ILE A 5 13.92 11.31 -17.41
CA ILE A 5 13.57 11.19 -15.99
C ILE A 5 14.56 10.22 -15.33
N THR A 6 15.18 10.63 -14.25
CA THR A 6 16.17 9.81 -13.53
C THR A 6 15.53 9.01 -12.40
N ALA A 7 16.23 8.00 -11.88
CA ALA A 7 15.78 7.25 -10.70
C ALA A 7 15.66 8.14 -9.45
N ASP A 8 16.49 9.18 -9.32
CA ASP A 8 16.40 10.19 -8.26
C ASP A 8 15.10 11.01 -8.38
N ASP A 9 14.71 11.39 -9.60
CA ASP A 9 13.45 12.10 -9.85
C ASP A 9 12.24 11.23 -9.48
N ILE A 10 12.25 9.96 -9.87
CA ILE A 10 11.20 8.98 -9.53
C ILE A 10 11.11 8.79 -8.00
N SER A 11 12.26 8.71 -7.32
CA SER A 11 12.31 8.60 -5.86
C SER A 11 11.80 9.85 -5.14
N ARG A 12 12.04 11.04 -5.68
CA ARG A 12 11.45 12.29 -5.16
C ARG A 12 9.93 12.32 -5.33
N ASP A 13 9.45 11.90 -6.50
CA ASP A 13 8.01 11.77 -6.77
C ASP A 13 7.36 10.78 -5.80
N LEU A 14 8.01 9.63 -5.53
CA LEU A 14 7.57 8.64 -4.55
C LEU A 14 7.49 9.23 -3.13
N ILE A 15 8.55 9.93 -2.67
CA ILE A 15 8.55 10.60 -1.35
C ILE A 15 7.39 11.59 -1.26
N HIS A 16 7.16 12.37 -2.33
CA HIS A 16 6.04 13.31 -2.37
C HIS A 16 4.69 12.59 -2.32
N PHE A 17 4.52 11.49 -3.05
CA PHE A 17 3.32 10.67 -3.03
C PHE A 17 3.05 10.11 -1.63
N ILE A 18 4.07 9.55 -0.96
CA ILE A 18 3.95 9.03 0.41
C ILE A 18 3.56 10.14 1.38
N ALA A 19 4.18 11.33 1.27
CA ALA A 19 3.87 12.47 2.13
C ALA A 19 2.41 12.96 1.96
N LYS A 20 1.82 12.80 0.77
CA LYS A 20 0.41 13.12 0.48
C LYS A 20 -0.56 11.98 0.81
N SER A 21 -0.06 10.83 1.21
CA SER A 21 -0.81 9.62 1.52
C SER A 21 -0.69 9.22 3.01
N PRO A 22 -1.10 10.09 3.97
CA PRO A 22 -0.97 9.78 5.40
C PRO A 22 -1.86 8.62 5.86
N SER A 23 -2.93 8.27 5.12
CA SER A 23 -3.77 7.09 5.34
C SER A 23 -4.16 6.45 3.99
N THR A 24 -4.71 5.23 4.02
CA THR A 24 -5.21 4.51 2.83
C THR A 24 -6.22 5.34 2.03
N PHE A 25 -7.13 6.02 2.73
CA PHE A 25 -8.13 6.91 2.11
C PHE A 25 -7.50 8.07 1.33
N HIS A 26 -6.39 8.62 1.84
CA HIS A 26 -5.66 9.68 1.15
C HIS A 26 -4.91 9.16 -0.07
N ALA A 27 -4.31 7.96 0.01
CA ALA A 27 -3.64 7.32 -1.11
C ALA A 27 -4.62 7.06 -2.27
N VAL A 28 -5.75 6.42 -1.98
CA VAL A 28 -6.81 6.15 -2.97
C VAL A 28 -7.36 7.44 -3.57
N ARG A 29 -7.66 8.46 -2.73
CA ARG A 29 -8.13 9.76 -3.22
C ARG A 29 -7.12 10.44 -4.15
N GLY A 30 -5.83 10.39 -3.79
CA GLY A 30 -4.75 10.97 -4.58
C GLY A 30 -4.61 10.30 -5.95
N ILE A 31 -4.58 8.97 -5.98
CA ILE A 31 -4.50 8.18 -7.21
C ILE A 31 -5.75 8.39 -8.06
N LYS A 32 -6.96 8.34 -7.46
CA LYS A 32 -8.22 8.60 -8.17
C LYS A 32 -8.21 9.99 -8.82
N ALA A 33 -7.81 11.03 -8.10
CA ALA A 33 -7.74 12.38 -8.63
C ALA A 33 -6.76 12.48 -9.82
N ALA A 34 -5.60 11.82 -9.75
CA ALA A 34 -4.64 11.78 -10.85
C ALA A 34 -5.19 11.03 -12.07
N LEU A 35 -5.92 9.92 -11.87
CA LEU A 35 -6.59 9.18 -12.95
C LEU A 35 -7.69 10.02 -13.62
N LEU A 36 -8.53 10.69 -12.84
CA LEU A 36 -9.57 11.58 -13.38
C LEU A 36 -8.94 12.72 -14.21
N TYR A 37 -7.83 13.31 -13.73
CA TYR A 37 -7.08 14.30 -14.48
C TYR A 37 -6.48 13.74 -15.79
N ALA A 38 -6.13 12.45 -15.80
CA ALA A 38 -5.66 11.72 -17.00
C ALA A 38 -6.80 11.24 -17.93
N GLY A 39 -8.04 11.67 -17.68
CA GLY A 39 -9.20 11.40 -18.53
C GLY A 39 -9.92 10.08 -18.23
N PHE A 40 -9.73 9.50 -17.05
CA PHE A 40 -10.53 8.37 -16.59
C PHE A 40 -11.92 8.84 -16.15
N THR A 41 -12.94 8.02 -16.39
CA THR A 41 -14.31 8.23 -15.93
C THR A 41 -14.54 7.46 -14.63
N GLU A 42 -14.99 8.14 -13.58
CA GLU A 42 -15.41 7.46 -12.35
C GLU A 42 -16.72 6.74 -12.59
N ILE A 43 -16.79 5.47 -12.21
CA ILE A 43 -17.99 4.64 -12.16
C ILE A 43 -18.20 4.13 -10.73
N ARG A 44 -19.44 3.80 -10.39
CA ARG A 44 -19.81 3.36 -9.05
C ARG A 44 -20.23 1.90 -9.05
N GLU A 45 -19.96 1.18 -7.97
CA GLU A 45 -20.33 -0.23 -7.88
C GLU A 45 -21.86 -0.42 -7.84
N GLU A 46 -22.59 0.57 -7.33
CA GLU A 46 -24.07 0.56 -7.21
C GLU A 46 -24.77 0.72 -8.55
N ASP A 47 -24.09 1.30 -9.55
CA ASP A 47 -24.66 1.59 -10.85
C ASP A 47 -24.52 0.42 -11.83
N THR A 48 -25.39 0.35 -12.84
CA THR A 48 -25.20 -0.51 -14.01
C THR A 48 -24.13 0.11 -14.90
N TRP A 49 -23.06 -0.65 -15.20
CA TRP A 49 -21.95 -0.13 -15.98
C TRP A 49 -22.27 -0.12 -17.48
N GLN A 50 -21.88 0.96 -18.12
CA GLN A 50 -21.88 1.13 -19.57
C GLN A 50 -20.42 1.39 -19.98
N ILE A 51 -19.72 0.31 -20.35
CA ILE A 51 -18.29 0.36 -20.68
C ILE A 51 -18.15 0.40 -22.20
N GLU A 52 -17.39 1.36 -22.68
CA GLU A 52 -17.14 1.56 -24.11
C GLU A 52 -15.70 1.11 -24.48
N LYS A 53 -15.54 0.65 -25.72
CA LYS A 53 -14.23 0.40 -26.30
C LYS A 53 -13.42 1.69 -26.37
N GLY A 54 -12.13 1.62 -26.05
CA GLY A 54 -11.26 2.80 -25.92
C GLY A 54 -11.46 3.59 -24.61
N GLY A 55 -12.43 3.22 -23.77
CA GLY A 55 -12.75 3.90 -22.53
C GLY A 55 -11.70 3.65 -21.43
N LYS A 56 -11.67 4.59 -20.45
CA LYS A 56 -10.81 4.56 -19.26
C LYS A 56 -11.67 4.80 -18.04
N TYR A 57 -11.62 3.90 -17.07
CA TYR A 57 -12.54 3.94 -15.94
C TYR A 57 -11.81 3.71 -14.63
N VAL A 58 -12.38 4.26 -13.55
CA VAL A 58 -11.95 4.04 -12.17
C VAL A 58 -13.16 3.79 -11.28
N VAL A 59 -13.07 2.80 -10.41
CA VAL A 59 -14.07 2.46 -9.40
C VAL A 59 -13.38 2.30 -8.04
N THR A 60 -14.03 2.74 -6.97
CA THR A 60 -13.51 2.61 -5.61
C THR A 60 -14.45 1.78 -4.74
N ARG A 61 -13.90 1.08 -3.77
CA ARG A 61 -14.66 0.37 -2.73
C ARG A 61 -14.25 0.88 -1.35
N ASN A 62 -15.24 1.22 -0.55
CA ASN A 62 -15.06 1.76 0.81
C ASN A 62 -14.12 2.99 0.89
N GLY A 63 -13.85 3.68 -0.23
CA GLY A 63 -12.92 4.82 -0.28
C GLY A 63 -11.43 4.46 0.00
N SER A 64 -11.11 3.18 0.21
CA SER A 64 -9.77 2.70 0.59
C SER A 64 -9.19 1.64 -0.35
N ALA A 65 -9.96 1.15 -1.31
CA ALA A 65 -9.49 0.30 -2.41
C ALA A 65 -9.94 0.86 -3.76
N LEU A 66 -9.21 0.55 -4.85
CA LEU A 66 -9.45 1.12 -6.17
C LEU A 66 -9.13 0.09 -7.25
N MET A 67 -9.99 0.03 -8.29
CA MET A 67 -9.68 -0.58 -9.57
C MET A 67 -9.71 0.49 -10.66
N ALA A 68 -8.65 0.58 -11.47
CA ALA A 68 -8.63 1.39 -12.67
C ALA A 68 -8.37 0.51 -13.88
N PHE A 69 -9.05 0.78 -15.00
CA PHE A 69 -8.84 -0.02 -16.20
C PHE A 69 -9.00 0.78 -17.49
N THR A 70 -8.30 0.31 -18.53
CA THR A 70 -8.39 0.82 -19.89
C THR A 70 -8.84 -0.28 -20.82
N VAL A 71 -9.77 0.03 -21.71
CA VAL A 71 -10.34 -0.93 -22.68
C VAL A 71 -9.75 -0.63 -24.04
N PRO A 72 -9.22 -1.63 -24.79
CA PRO A 72 -8.74 -1.41 -26.14
C PRO A 72 -9.87 -1.03 -27.11
N GLN A 73 -9.52 -0.38 -28.23
CA GLN A 73 -10.49 -0.01 -29.26
C GLN A 73 -11.07 -1.23 -29.99
N GLU A 74 -10.25 -2.26 -30.18
CA GLU A 74 -10.66 -3.54 -30.72
C GLU A 74 -10.98 -4.54 -29.62
N GLY A 75 -11.48 -5.70 -29.92
CA GLY A 75 -11.84 -6.72 -28.93
C GLY A 75 -10.66 -7.13 -28.04
N ALA A 76 -10.91 -7.45 -26.79
CA ALA A 76 -9.89 -7.86 -25.84
C ALA A 76 -9.77 -9.39 -25.75
N GLU A 77 -8.54 -9.90 -25.68
CA GLU A 77 -8.26 -11.34 -25.57
C GLU A 77 -8.19 -11.81 -24.11
N ALA A 78 -7.75 -10.93 -23.20
CA ALA A 78 -7.54 -11.22 -21.79
C ALA A 78 -7.38 -9.91 -20.97
N PHE A 79 -7.15 -10.06 -19.65
CA PHE A 79 -6.78 -8.97 -18.75
C PHE A 79 -5.28 -9.03 -18.44
N HIS A 80 -4.62 -7.88 -18.45
CA HIS A 80 -3.30 -7.67 -17.87
C HIS A 80 -3.47 -6.86 -16.59
N ILE A 81 -3.07 -7.43 -15.45
CA ILE A 81 -3.39 -6.86 -14.14
C ILE A 81 -2.11 -6.61 -13.35
N THR A 82 -1.98 -5.42 -12.75
CA THR A 82 -1.05 -5.21 -11.64
C THR A 82 -1.83 -4.99 -10.36
N ALA A 83 -1.38 -5.57 -9.26
CA ALA A 83 -1.99 -5.45 -7.96
C ALA A 83 -0.96 -5.01 -6.93
N SER A 84 -1.37 -4.14 -5.99
CA SER A 84 -0.58 -3.65 -4.86
C SER A 84 -1.52 -3.30 -3.70
N HIS A 85 -0.97 -2.93 -2.53
CA HIS A 85 -1.81 -2.44 -1.42
C HIS A 85 -1.40 -1.04 -0.96
N CYS A 86 -2.25 -0.40 -0.16
CA CYS A 86 -2.02 0.98 0.27
C CYS A 86 -2.07 1.18 1.79
N ASP A 87 -2.38 0.14 2.54
CA ASP A 87 -2.26 0.13 3.99
C ASP A 87 -0.81 -0.16 4.42
N SER A 88 -0.51 0.11 5.66
CA SER A 88 0.82 -0.12 6.28
C SER A 88 0.60 -0.28 7.78
N PRO A 89 1.47 -0.99 8.51
CA PRO A 89 1.33 -1.15 9.96
C PRO A 89 1.33 0.18 10.69
N THR A 90 0.37 0.34 11.60
CA THR A 90 0.19 1.56 12.37
C THR A 90 -0.62 1.32 13.65
N PHE A 91 -0.95 2.39 14.38
CA PHE A 91 -1.90 2.36 15.48
C PHE A 91 -3.21 3.03 15.06
N LYS A 92 -4.33 2.28 15.21
CA LYS A 92 -5.68 2.82 15.01
C LYS A 92 -6.18 3.44 16.30
N ILE A 93 -6.78 4.62 16.21
CA ILE A 93 -7.41 5.31 17.35
C ILE A 93 -8.78 4.67 17.60
N LYS A 94 -9.06 4.30 18.84
CA LYS A 94 -10.34 3.70 19.27
C LYS A 94 -11.43 4.76 19.39
N GLU A 95 -12.70 4.31 19.35
CA GLU A 95 -13.88 5.21 19.36
C GLU A 95 -13.95 6.16 20.55
N ASN A 96 -13.52 5.73 21.75
CA ASN A 96 -13.36 6.61 22.92
C ASN A 96 -11.85 6.88 23.10
N PRO A 97 -11.33 7.95 22.48
CA PRO A 97 -9.90 8.08 22.29
C PRO A 97 -9.13 8.57 23.50
N GLU A 98 -9.74 9.32 24.41
CA GLU A 98 -9.00 9.96 25.51
C GLU A 98 -8.93 9.12 26.78
N ILE A 99 -7.72 9.01 27.34
CA ILE A 99 -7.46 8.39 28.63
C ILE A 99 -6.77 9.44 29.51
N ALA A 100 -7.50 9.96 30.51
CA ALA A 100 -6.92 10.79 31.55
C ALA A 100 -6.21 9.91 32.61
N ASP A 101 -4.92 10.16 32.85
CA ASP A 101 -4.10 9.40 33.76
C ASP A 101 -3.13 10.34 34.51
N GLY A 102 -3.46 10.64 35.73
CA GLY A 102 -2.74 11.64 36.51
C GLY A 102 -2.71 13.01 35.84
N PRO A 103 -1.53 13.61 35.62
CA PRO A 103 -1.40 14.91 34.96
C PRO A 103 -1.48 14.87 33.43
N TYR A 104 -1.64 13.69 32.82
CA TYR A 104 -1.54 13.51 31.36
C TYR A 104 -2.83 13.00 30.76
N VAL A 105 -3.04 13.38 29.50
CA VAL A 105 -4.03 12.78 28.61
C VAL A 105 -3.30 12.00 27.52
N LYS A 106 -3.62 10.73 27.39
CA LYS A 106 -3.11 9.80 26.37
C LYS A 106 -4.24 9.42 25.41
N LEU A 107 -3.90 8.99 24.20
CA LEU A 107 -4.89 8.42 23.29
C LEU A 107 -4.93 6.89 23.41
N ASN A 108 -6.15 6.36 23.39
CA ASN A 108 -6.43 4.94 23.39
C ASN A 108 -6.30 4.40 21.96
N VAL A 109 -5.34 3.53 21.75
CA VAL A 109 -5.03 2.98 20.43
C VAL A 109 -4.95 1.46 20.45
N GLU A 110 -5.05 0.85 19.27
CA GLU A 110 -4.75 -0.56 19.05
C GLU A 110 -3.82 -0.72 17.85
N GLY A 111 -3.04 -1.81 17.84
CA GLY A 111 -2.15 -2.12 16.72
C GLY A 111 -2.94 -2.56 15.48
N TYR A 112 -2.51 -2.06 14.32
CA TYR A 112 -2.97 -2.48 13.01
C TYR A 112 -1.78 -3.04 12.24
N GLY A 113 -1.85 -4.33 11.86
CA GLY A 113 -0.73 -5.04 11.26
C GLY A 113 0.41 -5.40 12.22
N GLY A 114 1.42 -6.05 11.71
CA GLY A 114 2.59 -6.54 12.44
C GLY A 114 3.76 -5.58 12.41
N MET A 115 3.81 -4.61 13.34
CA MET A 115 4.83 -3.56 13.34
C MET A 115 6.04 -3.84 14.25
N ILE A 116 7.16 -3.20 13.97
CA ILE A 116 8.32 -3.11 14.88
C ILE A 116 8.03 -1.98 15.88
N MET A 117 7.43 -2.30 17.02
CA MET A 117 6.88 -1.31 17.97
C MET A 117 7.92 -0.31 18.46
N SER A 118 9.16 -0.74 18.74
CA SER A 118 10.22 0.14 19.24
C SER A 118 10.53 1.33 18.32
N THR A 119 10.26 1.21 17.03
CA THR A 119 10.53 2.26 16.06
C THR A 119 9.53 3.41 16.10
N TRP A 120 8.41 3.23 16.79
CA TRP A 120 7.37 4.24 16.99
C TRP A 120 7.63 5.15 18.21
N LEU A 121 8.55 4.75 19.08
CA LEU A 121 8.91 5.54 20.27
C LEU A 121 9.70 6.79 19.88
N ASP A 122 9.47 7.87 20.63
CA ASP A 122 10.18 9.15 20.53
C ASP A 122 10.14 9.81 19.14
N ARG A 123 9.18 9.41 18.31
CA ARG A 123 8.96 9.97 16.97
C ARG A 123 7.89 11.06 16.99
N PRO A 124 8.03 12.10 16.14
CA PRO A 124 6.96 13.03 15.89
C PRO A 124 5.83 12.32 15.14
N LEU A 125 4.66 12.21 15.77
CA LEU A 125 3.48 11.55 15.24
C LEU A 125 2.34 12.54 15.02
N SER A 126 1.44 12.20 14.13
CA SER A 126 0.20 12.91 13.90
C SER A 126 -0.94 11.95 13.54
N VAL A 127 -2.12 12.50 13.23
CA VAL A 127 -3.33 11.74 12.99
C VAL A 127 -3.89 12.04 11.60
N ALA A 128 -4.30 10.99 10.90
CA ALA A 128 -5.01 11.10 9.63
C ALA A 128 -6.05 9.99 9.50
N GLY A 129 -7.00 10.17 8.58
CA GLY A 129 -8.00 9.15 8.29
C GLY A 129 -9.27 9.73 7.72
N ARG A 130 -10.36 9.04 8.00
CA ARG A 130 -11.70 9.36 7.53
C ARG A 130 -12.64 9.61 8.70
N LEU A 131 -13.55 10.56 8.53
CA LEU A 131 -14.71 10.80 9.38
C LEU A 131 -15.99 10.53 8.58
N LEU A 132 -16.98 9.92 9.20
CA LEU A 132 -18.35 9.86 8.73
C LEU A 132 -19.15 10.89 9.53
N VAL A 133 -19.74 11.87 8.85
CA VAL A 133 -20.43 12.98 9.47
C VAL A 133 -21.85 13.12 8.93
N THR A 134 -22.73 13.75 9.72
CA THR A 134 -24.03 14.23 9.22
C THR A 134 -23.85 15.59 8.55
N GLU A 135 -24.15 15.67 7.27
CA GLU A 135 -24.12 16.91 6.49
C GLU A 135 -25.46 17.06 5.74
N ASN A 136 -26.22 18.12 6.02
CA ASN A 136 -27.54 18.35 5.44
C ASN A 136 -28.53 17.17 5.61
N GLY A 137 -28.45 16.46 6.73
CA GLY A 137 -29.28 15.29 7.03
C GLY A 137 -28.88 13.99 6.33
N HIS A 138 -27.74 13.98 5.63
CA HIS A 138 -27.20 12.81 4.95
C HIS A 138 -25.83 12.41 5.53
N LEU A 139 -25.48 11.14 5.37
CA LEU A 139 -24.13 10.65 5.71
C LEU A 139 -23.14 11.15 4.66
N ALA A 140 -22.08 11.81 5.11
CA ALA A 140 -21.00 12.31 4.27
C ALA A 140 -19.63 11.88 4.80
N GLU A 141 -18.68 11.64 3.88
CA GLU A 141 -17.28 11.33 4.20
C GLU A 141 -16.45 12.60 4.19
N LYS A 142 -15.60 12.77 5.21
CA LYS A 142 -14.58 13.83 5.26
C LYS A 142 -13.22 13.21 5.57
N LEU A 143 -12.22 13.47 4.73
CA LEU A 143 -10.85 13.08 5.04
C LEU A 143 -10.17 14.17 5.88
N VAL A 144 -9.42 13.73 6.87
CA VAL A 144 -8.67 14.62 7.77
C VAL A 144 -7.22 14.14 7.88
N ALA A 145 -6.30 15.09 7.87
CA ALA A 145 -4.90 14.89 8.23
C ALA A 145 -4.43 16.13 8.99
N ILE A 146 -3.96 15.93 10.22
CA ILE A 146 -3.43 17.02 11.02
C ILE A 146 -2.03 17.35 10.52
N ASP A 147 -1.84 18.58 10.05
CA ASP A 147 -0.53 19.08 9.64
C ASP A 147 0.26 19.58 10.85
N GLY A 148 1.33 18.91 11.18
CA GLY A 148 2.17 19.16 12.34
C GLY A 148 2.30 17.96 13.27
N THR A 149 3.26 18.03 14.19
CA THR A 149 3.44 17.03 15.25
C THR A 149 2.39 17.26 16.32
N MET A 150 1.62 16.23 16.62
CA MET A 150 0.54 16.28 17.59
C MET A 150 0.77 15.35 18.78
N LEU A 151 1.49 14.27 18.56
CA LEU A 151 1.62 13.15 19.49
C LEU A 151 3.07 12.66 19.54
N VAL A 152 3.42 12.06 20.67
CA VAL A 152 4.65 11.27 20.85
C VAL A 152 4.32 10.08 21.73
N ILE A 153 4.91 8.91 21.45
CA ILE A 153 4.95 7.77 22.36
C ILE A 153 6.30 7.84 23.09
N PRO A 154 6.37 8.32 24.34
CA PRO A 154 7.65 8.53 25.00
C PRO A 154 8.25 7.22 25.53
N SER A 155 9.55 7.02 25.30
CA SER A 155 10.32 5.95 25.94
C SER A 155 10.42 6.17 27.46
N VAL A 156 10.49 5.07 28.22
CA VAL A 156 10.91 5.12 29.61
C VAL A 156 12.43 5.41 29.66
N ALA A 157 12.82 6.39 30.49
CA ALA A 157 14.23 6.74 30.61
C ALA A 157 15.07 5.53 31.05
N ILE A 158 16.27 5.38 30.49
CA ILE A 158 17.18 4.25 30.77
C ILE A 158 17.45 4.07 32.28
N HIS A 159 17.43 5.15 33.05
CA HIS A 159 17.62 5.10 34.52
C HIS A 159 16.46 4.44 35.27
N MET A 160 15.27 4.42 34.66
CA MET A 160 14.04 3.84 35.24
C MET A 160 13.82 2.39 34.74
N ASP A 161 14.31 2.05 33.55
CA ASP A 161 14.26 0.68 32.99
C ASP A 161 15.61 0.34 32.32
N ARG A 162 16.54 -0.18 33.13
CA ARG A 162 17.89 -0.53 32.68
C ARG A 162 17.94 -1.79 31.82
N SER A 163 16.85 -2.56 31.81
CA SER A 163 16.75 -3.80 31.02
C SER A 163 16.28 -3.57 29.59
N VAL A 164 15.88 -2.37 29.21
CA VAL A 164 15.30 -2.06 27.89
C VAL A 164 16.16 -2.49 26.69
N ASN A 165 17.50 -2.45 26.84
CA ASN A 165 18.43 -2.87 25.81
C ASN A 165 18.76 -4.39 25.82
N GLN A 166 18.20 -5.16 26.75
CA GLN A 166 18.43 -6.61 26.86
C GLN A 166 17.26 -7.38 26.27
N HIS A 167 16.07 -7.20 26.84
CA HIS A 167 14.86 -7.91 26.41
C HIS A 167 13.63 -7.13 26.83
N LYS A 168 12.92 -6.55 25.86
CA LYS A 168 11.68 -5.79 26.09
C LYS A 168 10.54 -6.41 25.32
N GLU A 169 9.56 -6.94 26.05
CA GLU A 169 8.25 -7.25 25.50
C GLU A 169 7.36 -5.99 25.55
N TRP A 170 6.98 -5.49 24.39
CA TRP A 170 6.11 -4.31 24.29
C TRP A 170 4.65 -4.68 24.41
N LYS A 171 3.91 -3.97 25.27
CA LYS A 171 2.46 -4.14 25.45
C LYS A 171 1.74 -2.90 24.93
N VAL A 172 0.96 -3.06 23.85
CA VAL A 172 0.29 -1.92 23.19
C VAL A 172 -0.52 -1.10 24.18
N GLN A 173 -1.36 -1.73 24.99
CA GLN A 173 -2.25 -1.04 25.95
C GLN A 173 -1.51 -0.31 27.07
N LYS A 174 -0.22 -0.56 27.26
CA LYS A 174 0.59 0.04 28.33
C LYS A 174 1.70 0.91 27.80
N ASP A 175 2.48 0.38 26.86
CA ASP A 175 3.74 1.01 26.44
C ASP A 175 3.57 1.90 25.20
N MET A 176 2.49 1.71 24.41
CA MET A 176 2.34 2.33 23.08
C MET A 176 1.22 3.38 23.03
N LEU A 177 0.71 3.84 24.18
CA LEU A 177 -0.32 4.88 24.20
C LEU A 177 0.33 6.26 23.97
N PRO A 178 -0.03 6.98 22.89
CA PRO A 178 0.58 8.26 22.59
C PRO A 178 0.13 9.35 23.58
N LEU A 179 1.08 10.14 24.01
CA LEU A 179 0.83 11.33 24.81
C LEU A 179 0.17 12.41 23.94
N TYR A 180 -0.98 12.90 24.36
CA TYR A 180 -1.74 13.95 23.69
C TYR A 180 -1.63 15.31 24.37
N GLY A 181 -1.71 15.35 25.72
CA GLY A 181 -1.69 16.61 26.43
C GLY A 181 -1.63 16.47 27.95
N MET A 182 -1.87 17.60 28.60
CA MET A 182 -1.99 17.67 30.06
C MET A 182 -3.45 17.58 30.50
N THR A 183 -3.72 16.96 31.65
CA THR A 183 -5.05 16.96 32.25
C THR A 183 -5.52 18.40 32.49
N GLY A 184 -6.75 18.72 32.06
CA GLY A 184 -7.28 20.07 32.03
C GLY A 184 -6.97 20.86 30.77
N ALA A 185 -6.42 20.21 29.71
CA ALA A 185 -6.36 20.77 28.38
C ALA A 185 -7.75 21.26 27.94
N LYS A 186 -7.82 22.46 27.34
CA LYS A 186 -9.10 23.12 27.04
C LYS A 186 -9.84 22.54 25.86
N THR A 187 -9.16 21.77 25.00
CA THR A 187 -9.72 21.27 23.75
C THR A 187 -9.66 19.75 23.72
N PRO A 188 -10.81 19.07 23.73
CA PRO A 188 -10.89 17.63 23.52
C PRO A 188 -10.29 17.20 22.20
N PHE A 189 -9.78 15.98 22.10
CA PHE A 189 -9.16 15.45 20.89
C PHE A 189 -10.09 15.50 19.69
N MET A 190 -11.34 15.07 19.85
CA MET A 190 -12.31 15.06 18.74
C MET A 190 -12.69 16.47 18.28
N ASP A 191 -12.60 17.50 19.13
CA ASP A 191 -12.80 18.90 18.73
C ASP A 191 -11.65 19.39 17.83
N VAL A 192 -10.42 18.97 18.12
CA VAL A 192 -9.25 19.27 17.25
C VAL A 192 -9.41 18.59 15.89
N ILE A 193 -9.86 17.33 15.88
CA ILE A 193 -10.14 16.59 14.63
C ILE A 193 -11.27 17.26 13.83
N ALA A 194 -12.36 17.63 14.50
CA ALA A 194 -13.50 18.31 13.89
C ALA A 194 -13.10 19.65 13.25
N ALA A 195 -12.31 20.46 13.99
CA ALA A 195 -11.79 21.73 13.48
C ALA A 195 -10.92 21.55 12.23
N ALA A 196 -10.05 20.55 12.22
CA ALA A 196 -9.20 20.23 11.05
C ALA A 196 -10.02 19.76 9.84
N ALA A 197 -11.08 18.99 10.07
CA ALA A 197 -12.00 18.54 9.05
C ALA A 197 -13.03 19.62 8.62
N LYS A 198 -13.09 20.77 9.33
CA LYS A 198 -14.05 21.86 9.13
C LYS A 198 -15.50 21.41 9.33
N VAL A 199 -15.72 20.58 10.33
CA VAL A 199 -17.05 20.10 10.76
C VAL A 199 -17.26 20.39 12.24
N LYS A 200 -18.47 20.19 12.78
CA LYS A 200 -18.70 20.21 14.21
C LYS A 200 -18.43 18.83 14.81
N ALA A 201 -17.89 18.77 16.04
CA ALA A 201 -17.64 17.51 16.72
C ALA A 201 -18.92 16.67 16.92
N GLU A 202 -20.06 17.33 17.18
CA GLU A 202 -21.38 16.70 17.34
C GLU A 202 -21.92 16.03 16.07
N ASP A 203 -21.44 16.45 14.89
CA ASP A 203 -21.84 15.89 13.60
C ASP A 203 -21.01 14.63 13.25
N ILE A 204 -19.92 14.33 13.98
CA ILE A 204 -19.11 13.14 13.73
C ILE A 204 -19.80 11.93 14.33
N LEU A 205 -20.17 10.96 13.45
CA LEU A 205 -20.84 9.73 13.84
C LEU A 205 -19.89 8.56 14.06
N ALA A 206 -18.80 8.52 13.29
CA ALA A 206 -17.79 7.48 13.36
C ALA A 206 -16.48 7.94 12.72
N HIS A 207 -15.39 7.23 12.97
CA HIS A 207 -14.11 7.55 12.36
C HIS A 207 -13.24 6.32 12.11
N ASP A 208 -12.37 6.43 11.09
CA ASP A 208 -11.23 5.56 10.84
C ASP A 208 -9.95 6.39 10.93
N LEU A 209 -9.51 6.69 12.14
CA LEU A 209 -8.34 7.51 12.41
C LEU A 209 -7.14 6.62 12.79
N ILE A 210 -6.00 6.94 12.21
CA ILE A 210 -4.73 6.25 12.46
C ILE A 210 -3.63 7.24 12.82
N LEU A 211 -2.59 6.76 13.51
CA LEU A 211 -1.35 7.49 13.69
C LEU A 211 -0.52 7.41 12.40
N TYR A 212 0.26 8.46 12.12
CA TYR A 212 1.28 8.40 11.09
C TYR A 212 2.55 9.13 11.51
N SER A 213 3.70 8.64 11.05
CA SER A 213 5.00 9.28 11.30
C SER A 213 5.12 10.58 10.53
N ARG A 214 5.59 11.64 11.19
CA ARG A 214 5.88 12.94 10.58
C ARG A 214 7.33 13.06 10.10
N VAL A 215 8.14 12.03 10.29
CA VAL A 215 9.50 12.01 9.76
C VAL A 215 9.43 12.03 8.23
N PRO A 216 10.01 13.03 7.55
CA PRO A 216 9.94 13.11 6.10
C PRO A 216 10.78 12.04 5.43
N GLY A 217 10.35 11.58 4.25
CA GLY A 217 11.18 10.74 3.41
C GLY A 217 12.44 11.48 2.94
N THR A 218 13.54 10.76 2.77
CA THR A 218 14.83 11.31 2.36
C THR A 218 15.60 10.37 1.45
N ILE A 219 16.42 10.94 0.56
CA ILE A 219 17.43 10.24 -0.24
C ILE A 219 18.79 10.50 0.41
N TRP A 220 19.55 9.45 0.68
CA TRP A 220 20.81 9.51 1.41
C TRP A 220 21.80 8.43 0.95
N GLY A 221 22.97 8.34 1.58
CA GLY A 221 24.10 7.52 1.17
C GLY A 221 25.17 8.38 0.51
N GLU A 222 26.38 7.87 0.38
CA GLU A 222 27.52 8.60 -0.19
C GLU A 222 27.24 9.00 -1.66
N GLU A 223 26.65 8.06 -2.42
CA GLU A 223 26.23 8.27 -3.82
C GLU A 223 24.71 8.43 -3.97
N ARG A 224 24.00 8.74 -2.87
CA ARG A 224 22.54 8.91 -2.84
C ARG A 224 21.78 7.67 -3.28
N GLU A 225 22.28 6.50 -2.91
CA GLU A 225 21.78 5.20 -3.33
C GLU A 225 20.58 4.69 -2.52
N PHE A 226 20.29 5.29 -1.36
CA PHE A 226 19.22 4.88 -0.47
C PHE A 226 18.08 5.89 -0.40
N ILE A 227 16.87 5.37 -0.25
CA ILE A 227 15.67 6.11 0.11
C ILE A 227 15.16 5.59 1.45
N SER A 228 14.88 6.49 2.41
CA SER A 228 14.19 6.12 3.65
C SER A 228 12.93 6.94 3.78
N SER A 229 11.83 6.27 4.14
CA SER A 229 10.51 6.88 4.30
C SER A 229 9.62 6.01 5.19
N PRO A 230 8.61 6.57 5.86
CA PRO A 230 7.49 5.76 6.34
C PRO A 230 6.77 5.10 5.16
N LYS A 231 6.15 3.92 5.37
CA LYS A 231 5.20 3.29 4.43
C LYS A 231 5.77 3.03 3.03
N LEU A 232 7.06 2.67 2.91
CA LEU A 232 7.57 2.13 1.64
C LEU A 232 6.84 0.84 1.30
N ASP A 233 6.59 0.01 2.27
CA ASP A 233 5.64 -1.09 2.24
C ASP A 233 4.21 -0.59 2.46
N ASP A 234 3.32 -0.62 1.47
CA ASP A 234 3.59 -0.99 0.05
C ASP A 234 3.34 0.20 -0.89
N LEU A 235 3.38 1.45 -0.36
CA LEU A 235 3.19 2.64 -1.19
C LEU A 235 4.27 2.79 -2.28
N GLN A 236 5.43 2.11 -2.14
CA GLN A 236 6.47 2.09 -3.17
C GLN A 236 6.02 1.28 -4.39
N CYS A 237 5.51 0.04 -4.18
CA CYS A 237 4.96 -0.75 -5.30
C CYS A 237 3.66 -0.16 -5.81
N ALA A 238 2.78 0.35 -4.94
CA ALA A 238 1.55 1.02 -5.34
C ALA A 238 1.82 2.21 -6.28
N PHE A 239 2.80 3.06 -5.94
CA PHE A 239 3.24 4.17 -6.78
C PHE A 239 3.81 3.69 -8.12
N ALA A 240 4.68 2.67 -8.10
CA ALA A 240 5.31 2.16 -9.32
C ALA A 240 4.29 1.50 -10.25
N CYS A 241 3.37 0.69 -9.72
CA CYS A 241 2.27 0.08 -10.47
C CYS A 241 1.34 1.14 -11.07
N PHE A 242 0.92 2.13 -10.29
CA PHE A 242 0.10 3.24 -10.76
C PHE A 242 0.79 4.02 -11.90
N ARG A 243 2.07 4.35 -11.72
CA ARG A 243 2.84 5.11 -12.70
C ARG A 243 3.04 4.33 -14.00
N GLY A 244 3.43 3.06 -13.93
CA GLY A 244 3.57 2.18 -15.09
C GLY A 244 2.24 1.94 -15.81
N PHE A 245 1.13 1.76 -15.08
CA PHE A 245 -0.21 1.64 -15.63
C PHE A 245 -0.61 2.87 -16.46
N THR A 246 -0.31 4.08 -15.99
CA THR A 246 -0.66 5.32 -16.71
C THR A 246 0.23 5.61 -17.91
N GLN A 247 1.42 5.01 -17.98
CA GLN A 247 2.38 5.18 -19.08
C GLN A 247 2.23 4.13 -20.19
N GLY A 248 1.88 2.89 -19.83
CA GLY A 248 1.71 1.81 -20.80
C GLY A 248 0.42 1.94 -21.62
N GLN A 249 0.45 1.45 -22.87
CA GLN A 249 -0.72 1.41 -23.77
C GLN A 249 -0.90 -0.02 -24.30
N LYS A 250 -2.13 -0.53 -24.22
CA LYS A 250 -2.48 -1.88 -24.71
C LYS A 250 -3.45 -1.81 -25.87
N GLU A 251 -3.18 -2.64 -26.88
CA GLU A 251 -4.06 -2.81 -28.03
C GLU A 251 -4.93 -4.07 -27.96
N LYS A 252 -4.45 -5.13 -27.25
CA LYS A 252 -5.09 -6.46 -27.24
C LYS A 252 -5.66 -6.88 -25.90
N TYR A 253 -5.27 -6.20 -24.83
CA TYR A 253 -5.62 -6.59 -23.46
C TYR A 253 -6.35 -5.46 -22.73
N ILE A 254 -7.29 -5.81 -21.88
CA ILE A 254 -7.80 -4.86 -20.92
C ILE A 254 -6.73 -4.69 -19.83
N SER A 255 -6.18 -3.50 -19.72
CA SER A 255 -5.21 -3.18 -18.65
C SER A 255 -5.94 -2.83 -17.37
N VAL A 256 -5.57 -3.45 -16.24
CA VAL A 256 -6.20 -3.24 -14.94
C VAL A 256 -5.13 -2.95 -13.89
N TYR A 257 -5.29 -1.87 -13.15
CA TYR A 257 -4.56 -1.59 -11.92
C TYR A 257 -5.47 -1.80 -10.72
N ALA A 258 -5.09 -2.71 -9.83
CA ALA A 258 -5.80 -3.03 -8.60
C ALA A 258 -5.01 -2.52 -7.39
N LEU A 259 -5.63 -1.68 -6.58
CA LEU A 259 -5.07 -1.20 -5.31
C LEU A 259 -5.98 -1.68 -4.19
N PHE A 260 -5.46 -2.53 -3.32
CA PHE A 260 -6.18 -3.12 -2.20
C PHE A 260 -5.87 -2.42 -0.88
N ASP A 261 -6.69 -2.70 0.13
CA ASP A 261 -6.52 -2.29 1.52
C ASP A 261 -6.51 -3.53 2.42
N ASN A 262 -6.08 -3.37 3.67
CA ASN A 262 -6.08 -4.40 4.71
C ASN A 262 -5.22 -5.64 4.40
N GLU A 263 -4.17 -5.49 3.59
CA GLU A 263 -3.19 -6.56 3.40
C GLU A 263 -2.54 -6.92 4.73
N GLU A 264 -2.12 -5.94 5.49
CA GLU A 264 -1.39 -6.03 6.76
C GLU A 264 -2.15 -6.75 7.90
N VAL A 265 -3.44 -6.98 7.69
CA VAL A 265 -4.33 -7.72 8.60
C VAL A 265 -5.01 -8.93 7.93
N GLY A 266 -4.44 -9.39 6.80
CA GLY A 266 -4.79 -10.66 6.15
C GLY A 266 -5.80 -10.58 5.02
N SER A 267 -6.09 -9.39 4.46
CA SER A 267 -6.90 -9.20 3.24
C SER A 267 -8.35 -9.71 3.28
N ALA A 268 -8.85 -10.16 4.43
CA ALA A 268 -10.18 -10.78 4.58
C ALA A 268 -11.29 -9.75 4.87
N THR A 269 -11.29 -8.64 4.14
CA THR A 269 -12.28 -7.56 4.25
C THR A 269 -12.95 -7.31 2.90
N SER A 270 -13.99 -6.48 2.85
CA SER A 270 -14.68 -6.14 1.59
C SER A 270 -13.78 -5.42 0.57
N GLN A 271 -12.74 -4.76 1.00
CA GLN A 271 -11.78 -3.99 0.19
C GLN A 271 -10.39 -4.66 0.07
N GLY A 272 -10.18 -5.79 0.71
CA GLY A 272 -8.93 -6.56 0.64
C GLY A 272 -8.84 -7.47 -0.59
N ALA A 273 -7.65 -8.02 -0.84
CA ALA A 273 -7.39 -8.93 -1.96
C ALA A 273 -8.21 -10.24 -1.90
N GLY A 274 -8.65 -10.66 -0.70
CA GLY A 274 -9.55 -11.80 -0.50
C GLY A 274 -11.03 -11.52 -0.77
N SER A 275 -11.37 -10.29 -1.17
CA SER A 275 -12.75 -9.91 -1.51
C SER A 275 -13.09 -10.22 -2.97
N THR A 276 -14.38 -10.11 -3.29
CA THR A 276 -14.87 -10.21 -4.67
C THR A 276 -14.63 -8.95 -5.51
N PHE A 277 -13.89 -7.94 -5.03
CA PHE A 277 -13.77 -6.66 -5.72
C PHE A 277 -13.15 -6.82 -7.11
N LEU A 278 -12.01 -7.52 -7.22
CA LEU A 278 -11.39 -7.80 -8.51
C LEU A 278 -12.29 -8.68 -9.39
N ALA A 279 -12.79 -9.79 -8.86
CA ALA A 279 -13.62 -10.72 -9.61
C ALA A 279 -14.88 -10.04 -10.19
N ASN A 280 -15.61 -9.31 -9.34
CA ASN A 280 -16.80 -8.57 -9.76
C ASN A 280 -16.47 -7.50 -10.82
N THR A 281 -15.32 -6.82 -10.67
CA THR A 281 -14.89 -5.81 -11.63
C THR A 281 -14.62 -6.44 -13.00
N LEU A 282 -13.85 -7.53 -13.07
CA LEU A 282 -13.54 -8.20 -14.34
C LEU A 282 -14.79 -8.78 -15.00
N GLU A 283 -15.68 -9.43 -14.24
CA GLU A 283 -16.91 -10.02 -14.77
C GLU A 283 -17.87 -8.92 -15.29
N ARG A 284 -18.12 -7.87 -14.51
CA ARG A 284 -18.99 -6.77 -14.92
C ARG A 284 -18.46 -6.03 -16.14
N LEU A 285 -17.14 -5.84 -16.22
CA LEU A 285 -16.49 -5.19 -17.34
C LEU A 285 -16.66 -6.04 -18.61
N ALA A 286 -16.34 -7.33 -18.57
CA ALA A 286 -16.48 -8.22 -19.71
C ALA A 286 -17.94 -8.30 -20.20
N ARG A 287 -18.91 -8.44 -19.28
CA ARG A 287 -20.33 -8.46 -19.60
C ARG A 287 -20.82 -7.17 -20.22
N SER A 288 -20.36 -6.01 -19.73
CA SER A 288 -20.73 -4.72 -20.31
C SER A 288 -20.20 -4.54 -21.73
N LEU A 289 -19.09 -5.21 -22.06
CA LEU A 289 -18.53 -5.27 -23.43
C LEU A 289 -19.20 -6.32 -24.32
N GLY A 290 -20.19 -7.07 -23.81
CA GLY A 290 -20.96 -8.05 -24.56
C GLY A 290 -20.41 -9.48 -24.55
N TYR A 291 -19.35 -9.77 -23.75
CA TYR A 291 -18.84 -11.14 -23.61
C TYR A 291 -19.82 -12.01 -22.79
N SER A 292 -20.02 -13.24 -23.23
CA SER A 292 -20.74 -14.26 -22.47
C SER A 292 -19.97 -14.66 -21.20
N TYR A 293 -20.61 -15.40 -20.30
CA TYR A 293 -19.95 -15.93 -19.12
C TYR A 293 -18.77 -16.85 -19.50
N ASP A 294 -18.96 -17.76 -20.46
CA ASP A 294 -17.91 -18.69 -20.90
C ASP A 294 -16.72 -17.97 -21.53
N GLU A 295 -16.99 -16.98 -22.40
CA GLU A 295 -15.93 -16.12 -22.95
C GLU A 295 -15.18 -15.35 -21.87
N THR A 296 -15.87 -14.84 -20.85
CA THR A 296 -15.28 -14.16 -19.69
C THR A 296 -14.35 -15.10 -18.92
N MET A 297 -14.78 -16.33 -18.63
CA MET A 297 -13.94 -17.33 -17.96
C MET A 297 -12.70 -17.70 -18.80
N ALA A 298 -12.86 -17.83 -20.09
CA ALA A 298 -11.74 -18.06 -21.01
C ALA A 298 -10.76 -16.86 -21.05
N MET A 299 -11.26 -15.62 -21.00
CA MET A 299 -10.43 -14.42 -20.88
C MET A 299 -9.64 -14.42 -19.59
N ILE A 300 -10.28 -14.71 -18.45
CA ILE A 300 -9.62 -14.80 -17.14
C ILE A 300 -8.52 -15.86 -17.15
N ALA A 301 -8.77 -17.04 -17.73
CA ALA A 301 -7.78 -18.10 -17.82
C ALA A 301 -6.54 -17.73 -18.68
N ARG A 302 -6.71 -16.85 -19.66
CA ARG A 302 -5.61 -16.29 -20.49
C ARG A 302 -4.94 -15.06 -19.89
N SER A 303 -5.50 -14.52 -18.80
CA SER A 303 -5.01 -13.31 -18.14
C SER A 303 -3.71 -13.56 -17.39
N PHE A 304 -3.03 -12.46 -17.03
CA PHE A 304 -1.83 -12.51 -16.21
C PHE A 304 -1.87 -11.39 -15.15
N MET A 305 -1.49 -11.73 -13.91
CA MET A 305 -1.41 -10.77 -12.83
C MET A 305 0.03 -10.66 -12.30
N ILE A 306 0.50 -9.43 -12.15
CA ILE A 306 1.68 -9.08 -11.37
C ILE A 306 1.18 -8.58 -10.01
N SER A 307 1.43 -9.34 -8.96
CA SER A 307 1.18 -8.95 -7.57
C SER A 307 2.48 -8.37 -7.02
N ALA A 308 2.46 -7.07 -6.74
CA ALA A 308 3.62 -6.30 -6.31
C ALA A 308 3.44 -5.87 -4.86
N ASP A 309 4.38 -6.28 -4.01
CA ASP A 309 4.43 -6.02 -2.59
C ASP A 309 5.90 -6.14 -2.14
N ASN A 310 6.41 -5.19 -1.36
CA ASN A 310 7.83 -5.08 -1.07
C ASN A 310 8.44 -6.40 -0.53
N ALA A 311 9.74 -6.58 -0.71
CA ALA A 311 10.47 -7.79 -0.37
C ALA A 311 11.61 -7.51 0.61
N HIS A 312 11.99 -8.50 1.41
CA HIS A 312 13.13 -8.37 2.30
C HIS A 312 14.46 -8.35 1.52
N SER A 313 15.29 -7.33 1.76
CA SER A 313 16.70 -7.34 1.38
C SER A 313 17.52 -8.10 2.42
N VAL A 314 18.68 -8.65 2.03
CA VAL A 314 19.64 -9.18 3.01
C VAL A 314 20.05 -8.08 3.98
N HIS A 315 19.93 -8.36 5.28
CA HIS A 315 20.24 -7.38 6.31
C HIS A 315 21.78 -7.28 6.51
N PRO A 316 22.37 -6.06 6.48
CA PRO A 316 23.82 -5.90 6.52
C PRO A 316 24.48 -6.45 7.81
N ASN A 317 23.77 -6.37 8.94
CA ASN A 317 24.27 -6.84 10.24
C ASN A 317 23.78 -8.25 10.61
N HIS A 318 22.79 -8.80 9.86
CA HIS A 318 22.16 -10.08 10.15
C HIS A 318 21.90 -10.88 8.87
N PRO A 319 22.95 -11.18 8.08
CA PRO A 319 22.80 -11.93 6.84
C PRO A 319 22.32 -13.37 7.05
N GLU A 320 22.46 -13.90 8.28
CA GLU A 320 22.03 -15.23 8.68
C GLU A 320 20.50 -15.42 8.69
N TYR A 321 19.71 -14.35 8.68
CA TYR A 321 18.25 -14.44 8.59
C TYR A 321 17.74 -14.62 7.16
N ALA A 322 18.58 -14.42 6.16
CA ALA A 322 18.24 -14.62 4.77
C ALA A 322 18.61 -16.05 4.31
N ASP A 323 17.98 -16.53 3.23
CA ASP A 323 18.43 -17.71 2.52
C ASP A 323 19.90 -17.52 2.08
N PRO A 324 20.78 -18.56 2.14
CA PRO A 324 22.19 -18.40 1.84
C PRO A 324 22.50 -18.01 0.39
N VAL A 325 21.58 -18.22 -0.55
CA VAL A 325 21.76 -17.98 -2.00
C VAL A 325 20.70 -17.03 -2.58
N ASN A 326 19.41 -17.23 -2.22
CA ASN A 326 18.28 -16.47 -2.77
C ASN A 326 18.00 -15.23 -1.90
N ARG A 327 18.95 -14.32 -1.80
CA ARG A 327 18.90 -13.14 -0.92
C ARG A 327 19.12 -11.86 -1.70
N PRO A 328 18.06 -11.09 -1.95
CA PRO A 328 18.14 -9.85 -2.70
C PRO A 328 18.92 -8.77 -1.98
N VAL A 329 19.46 -7.84 -2.77
CA VAL A 329 20.12 -6.62 -2.29
C VAL A 329 19.42 -5.38 -2.81
N ILE A 330 19.46 -4.29 -2.07
CA ILE A 330 18.97 -2.97 -2.46
C ILE A 330 19.67 -2.52 -3.75
N ASN A 331 18.95 -1.88 -4.66
CA ASN A 331 19.38 -1.45 -6.01
C ASN A 331 19.77 -2.58 -6.96
N GLY A 332 19.48 -3.83 -6.59
CA GLY A 332 19.74 -4.99 -7.44
C GLY A 332 18.62 -5.35 -8.42
N GLY A 333 17.53 -4.61 -8.40
CA GLY A 333 16.39 -4.84 -9.28
C GLY A 333 15.20 -5.53 -8.62
N ILE A 334 14.20 -5.84 -9.43
CA ILE A 334 12.91 -6.38 -8.98
C ILE A 334 13.08 -7.80 -8.43
N VAL A 335 12.52 -8.06 -7.27
CA VAL A 335 12.59 -9.35 -6.58
C VAL A 335 11.41 -10.23 -6.98
N ILE A 336 11.67 -11.43 -7.48
CA ILE A 336 10.66 -12.47 -7.72
C ILE A 336 10.62 -13.37 -6.49
N LYS A 337 9.45 -13.44 -5.83
CA LYS A 337 9.24 -14.15 -4.57
C LYS A 337 8.78 -15.59 -4.83
N TYR A 338 9.40 -16.58 -4.16
CA TYR A 338 9.03 -18.00 -4.24
C TYR A 338 8.75 -18.57 -2.85
N SER A 339 7.77 -19.44 -2.77
CA SER A 339 7.42 -20.15 -1.53
C SER A 339 6.92 -21.56 -1.80
N ALA A 340 7.60 -22.56 -1.25
CA ALA A 340 7.13 -23.96 -1.32
C ALA A 340 5.78 -24.15 -0.61
N ALA A 341 5.51 -23.36 0.44
CA ALA A 341 4.26 -23.36 1.19
C ALA A 341 3.14 -22.56 0.49
N GLN A 342 3.36 -22.10 -0.76
CA GLN A 342 2.40 -21.32 -1.55
C GLN A 342 1.92 -20.03 -0.85
N LYS A 343 2.79 -19.42 -0.04
CA LYS A 343 2.57 -18.09 0.51
C LYS A 343 2.71 -16.99 -0.54
N TYR A 344 3.33 -17.32 -1.67
CA TYR A 344 3.40 -16.55 -2.90
C TYR A 344 2.83 -17.38 -4.04
N ALA A 345 2.09 -16.75 -4.96
CA ALA A 345 1.46 -17.41 -6.10
C ALA A 345 2.44 -17.80 -7.22
N THR A 346 3.67 -17.32 -7.14
CA THR A 346 4.70 -17.55 -8.16
C THR A 346 4.95 -19.03 -8.38
N ASN A 347 4.87 -19.44 -9.64
CA ASN A 347 5.27 -20.75 -10.11
C ASN A 347 6.25 -20.64 -11.30
N ALA A 348 6.70 -21.78 -11.84
CA ALA A 348 7.69 -21.79 -12.93
C ALA A 348 7.20 -21.03 -14.18
N PHE A 349 5.91 -21.14 -14.53
CA PHE A 349 5.34 -20.46 -15.68
C PHE A 349 5.31 -18.94 -15.48
N SER A 350 4.72 -18.46 -14.39
CA SER A 350 4.59 -17.03 -14.12
C SER A 350 5.95 -16.35 -13.91
N ALA A 351 6.87 -17.04 -13.23
CA ALA A 351 8.25 -16.56 -13.10
C ALA A 351 8.98 -16.46 -14.44
N ALA A 352 8.84 -17.47 -15.31
CA ALA A 352 9.47 -17.45 -16.62
C ALA A 352 8.93 -16.33 -17.51
N TYR A 353 7.60 -16.10 -17.48
CA TYR A 353 6.97 -14.99 -18.19
C TYR A 353 7.55 -13.64 -17.76
N PHE A 354 7.58 -13.37 -16.43
CA PHE A 354 8.07 -12.10 -15.93
C PHE A 354 9.59 -11.92 -16.13
N LYS A 355 10.39 -12.97 -15.93
CA LYS A 355 11.83 -12.95 -16.24
C LYS A 355 12.10 -12.65 -17.72
N LYS A 356 11.29 -13.24 -18.62
CA LYS A 356 11.42 -12.97 -20.04
C LYS A 356 11.08 -11.50 -20.36
N LEU A 357 9.98 -10.99 -19.82
CA LEU A 357 9.61 -9.57 -19.94
C LEU A 357 10.75 -8.65 -19.53
N CYS A 358 11.28 -8.86 -18.32
CA CYS A 358 12.38 -8.03 -17.80
C CYS A 358 13.66 -8.15 -18.62
N LYS A 359 14.02 -9.37 -19.04
CA LYS A 359 15.21 -9.62 -19.86
C LYS A 359 15.13 -8.96 -21.24
N ASP A 360 13.96 -8.99 -21.88
CA ASP A 360 13.75 -8.39 -23.21
C ASP A 360 13.87 -6.86 -23.18
N HIS A 361 13.83 -6.25 -21.98
CA HIS A 361 13.90 -4.80 -21.77
C HIS A 361 15.05 -4.36 -20.86
N ASP A 362 16.05 -5.22 -20.63
CA ASP A 362 17.24 -4.94 -19.80
C ASP A 362 16.92 -4.51 -18.34
N ILE A 363 15.81 -5.00 -17.78
CA ILE A 363 15.38 -4.71 -16.42
C ILE A 363 15.95 -5.79 -15.47
N PRO A 364 16.74 -5.41 -14.44
CA PRO A 364 17.34 -6.38 -13.53
C PRO A 364 16.32 -7.04 -12.62
N THR A 365 16.48 -8.35 -12.41
CA THR A 365 15.65 -9.13 -11.49
C THR A 365 16.49 -9.95 -10.52
N GLN A 366 15.95 -10.15 -9.32
CA GLN A 366 16.55 -10.96 -8.26
C GLN A 366 15.57 -12.06 -7.83
N THR A 367 16.05 -13.03 -7.08
CA THR A 367 15.22 -14.13 -6.55
C THR A 367 15.21 -14.08 -5.03
N PHE A 368 14.04 -14.28 -4.43
CA PHE A 368 13.84 -14.39 -2.99
C PHE A 368 13.16 -15.70 -2.62
N THR A 369 13.70 -16.35 -1.61
CA THR A 369 13.01 -17.37 -0.80
C THR A 369 13.23 -17.05 0.67
N ASN A 370 12.29 -17.40 1.53
CA ASN A 370 12.51 -17.30 2.98
C ASN A 370 13.64 -18.24 3.42
N HIS A 371 14.35 -17.88 4.49
CA HIS A 371 15.19 -18.85 5.21
C HIS A 371 14.32 -20.04 5.62
N SER A 372 14.83 -21.27 5.43
CA SER A 372 14.01 -22.50 5.57
C SER A 372 13.38 -22.69 6.94
N ASP A 373 13.98 -22.13 8.00
CA ASP A 373 13.47 -22.19 9.37
C ASP A 373 12.51 -21.02 9.71
N ASN A 374 12.34 -20.05 8.78
CA ASN A 374 11.48 -18.87 8.97
C ASN A 374 10.26 -18.95 8.04
N PRO A 375 9.03 -19.10 8.55
CA PRO A 375 7.86 -19.37 7.72
C PRO A 375 7.44 -18.21 6.80
N GLY A 376 7.93 -16.99 7.01
CA GLY A 376 7.58 -15.82 6.21
C GLY A 376 6.10 -15.43 6.25
N GLY A 377 5.78 -14.25 5.74
CA GLY A 377 4.42 -13.76 5.53
C GLY A 377 3.78 -14.30 4.25
N SER A 378 2.52 -13.93 4.02
CA SER A 378 1.77 -14.11 2.78
C SER A 378 1.69 -12.77 2.04
N THR A 379 1.12 -12.72 0.85
CA THR A 379 0.92 -11.49 0.07
C THR A 379 -0.38 -11.52 -0.72
N LEU A 380 -0.66 -10.49 -1.49
CA LEU A 380 -1.90 -10.30 -2.26
C LEU A 380 -2.19 -11.43 -3.26
N GLY A 381 -1.15 -11.91 -3.98
CA GLY A 381 -1.31 -12.78 -5.14
C GLY A 381 -1.93 -14.12 -4.81
N ASN A 382 -1.43 -14.81 -3.79
CA ASN A 382 -1.99 -16.10 -3.38
C ASN A 382 -3.40 -15.96 -2.79
N ILE A 383 -3.68 -14.85 -2.08
CA ILE A 383 -5.00 -14.59 -1.51
C ILE A 383 -6.01 -14.29 -2.61
N SER A 384 -5.68 -13.38 -3.55
CA SER A 384 -6.54 -13.04 -4.68
C SER A 384 -6.88 -14.26 -5.54
N ASN A 385 -5.91 -15.17 -5.76
CA ASN A 385 -6.11 -16.40 -6.52
C ASN A 385 -7.10 -17.39 -5.86
N THR A 386 -7.45 -17.23 -4.59
CA THR A 386 -8.52 -18.01 -3.96
C THR A 386 -9.92 -17.56 -4.38
N VAL A 387 -10.04 -16.32 -4.88
CA VAL A 387 -11.31 -15.72 -5.32
C VAL A 387 -11.42 -15.72 -6.84
N ILE A 388 -10.34 -15.35 -7.53
CA ILE A 388 -10.27 -15.34 -8.99
C ILE A 388 -8.89 -15.84 -9.45
N ALA A 389 -8.84 -17.10 -9.88
CA ALA A 389 -7.60 -17.78 -10.22
C ALA A 389 -7.12 -17.45 -11.63
N MET A 390 -5.87 -17.01 -11.74
CA MET A 390 -5.16 -16.80 -13.00
C MET A 390 -3.64 -16.93 -12.80
N PRO A 391 -2.86 -17.12 -13.89
CA PRO A 391 -1.40 -17.04 -13.79
C PRO A 391 -0.95 -15.76 -13.09
N THR A 392 -0.24 -15.89 -11.97
CA THR A 392 0.18 -14.78 -11.12
C THR A 392 1.65 -14.92 -10.72
N VAL A 393 2.39 -13.83 -10.80
CA VAL A 393 3.74 -13.70 -10.23
C VAL A 393 3.71 -12.73 -9.05
N ASP A 394 4.25 -13.14 -7.92
CA ASP A 394 4.51 -12.26 -6.77
C ASP A 394 5.92 -11.70 -6.88
N ILE A 395 5.98 -10.39 -6.95
CA ILE A 395 7.22 -9.62 -7.02
C ILE A 395 7.27 -8.58 -5.92
N GLY A 396 8.41 -7.93 -5.76
CA GLY A 396 8.53 -6.79 -4.84
C GLY A 396 9.81 -6.01 -5.02
N LEU A 397 9.96 -4.93 -4.28
CA LEU A 397 11.17 -4.14 -4.23
C LEU A 397 11.93 -4.43 -2.94
N PRO A 398 13.27 -4.62 -3.02
CA PRO A 398 14.05 -4.98 -1.84
C PRO A 398 14.14 -3.82 -0.86
N GLN A 399 13.81 -4.09 0.41
CA GLN A 399 13.89 -3.10 1.47
C GLN A 399 14.46 -3.68 2.78
N LEU A 400 14.90 -2.78 3.65
CA LEU A 400 15.30 -3.04 5.02
C LEU A 400 14.28 -2.44 5.99
N ALA A 401 14.22 -3.00 7.18
CA ALA A 401 13.35 -2.54 8.26
C ALA A 401 11.85 -2.49 7.86
N MET A 402 11.39 -3.46 7.05
CA MET A 402 9.98 -3.64 6.74
C MET A 402 9.14 -3.62 8.02
N HIS A 403 8.00 -2.90 8.00
CA HIS A 403 7.12 -2.69 9.14
C HIS A 403 7.70 -1.81 10.28
N SER A 404 8.81 -1.13 10.04
CA SER A 404 9.27 -0.02 10.87
C SER A 404 8.42 1.23 10.63
N SER A 405 8.36 2.13 11.60
CA SER A 405 7.80 3.47 11.35
C SER A 405 8.61 4.31 10.34
N TYR A 406 9.79 3.81 9.93
CA TYR A 406 10.69 4.43 8.95
C TYR A 406 11.57 3.37 8.30
N GLU A 407 11.30 3.04 7.05
CA GLU A 407 11.87 1.95 6.29
C GLU A 407 12.94 2.43 5.32
N THR A 408 13.72 1.52 4.72
CA THR A 408 14.81 1.88 3.79
C THR A 408 14.81 0.97 2.57
N ALA A 409 14.87 1.57 1.37
CA ALA A 409 14.93 0.88 0.08
C ALA A 409 15.97 1.53 -0.86
N GLY A 410 16.08 1.01 -2.07
CA GLY A 410 16.99 1.51 -3.11
C GLY A 410 16.34 2.58 -4.00
N VAL A 411 17.13 3.58 -4.37
CA VAL A 411 16.70 4.64 -5.28
C VAL A 411 16.40 4.11 -6.69
N LYS A 412 17.12 3.07 -7.16
CA LYS A 412 16.97 2.53 -8.51
C LYS A 412 15.77 1.60 -8.66
N ASP A 413 15.41 0.88 -7.59
CA ASP A 413 14.46 -0.22 -7.67
C ASP A 413 13.04 0.23 -8.05
N THR A 414 12.61 1.41 -7.58
CA THR A 414 11.31 1.98 -7.97
C THR A 414 11.24 2.25 -9.47
N ALA A 415 12.32 2.77 -10.06
CA ALA A 415 12.39 3.02 -11.49
C ALA A 415 12.29 1.73 -12.31
N TYR A 416 13.01 0.68 -11.89
CA TYR A 416 12.93 -0.62 -12.53
C TYR A 416 11.50 -1.20 -12.53
N LEU A 417 10.76 -1.04 -11.42
CA LEU A 417 9.37 -1.51 -11.37
C LEU A 417 8.45 -0.66 -12.24
N VAL A 418 8.62 0.66 -12.28
CA VAL A 418 7.86 1.53 -13.21
C VAL A 418 8.07 1.09 -14.64
N ASP A 419 9.32 0.83 -15.04
CA ASP A 419 9.66 0.39 -16.40
C ASP A 419 9.05 -0.99 -16.70
N ALA A 420 9.19 -1.97 -15.79
CA ALA A 420 8.64 -3.31 -15.97
C ALA A 420 7.11 -3.29 -16.12
N VAL A 421 6.42 -2.52 -15.27
CA VAL A 421 4.95 -2.39 -15.34
C VAL A 421 4.53 -1.66 -16.62
N THR A 422 5.26 -0.62 -17.05
CA THR A 422 5.02 0.05 -18.33
C THR A 422 5.11 -0.96 -19.47
N LYS A 423 6.19 -1.75 -19.52
CA LYS A 423 6.39 -2.79 -20.55
C LYS A 423 5.39 -3.93 -20.47
N PHE A 424 4.91 -4.27 -19.28
CA PHE A 424 3.83 -5.24 -19.13
C PHE A 424 2.51 -4.75 -19.74
N TYR A 425 2.28 -3.44 -19.74
CA TYR A 425 1.10 -2.81 -20.34
C TYR A 425 1.31 -2.34 -21.81
N GLU A 426 2.46 -2.42 -22.37
CA GLU A 426 2.76 -2.25 -23.80
C GLU A 426 2.66 -3.62 -24.53
#